data_62d8e5e387d5a841bcbf3f29121a51ce
#
_entry.id   62d8e5e387d5a841bcbf3f29121a51ce
#
_cell.length_a   1.000
_cell.length_b   1.000
_cell.length_c   1.000
_cell.angle_alpha   90.00
_cell.angle_beta   90.00
_cell.angle_gamma   90.00
#
_symmetry.space_group_name_H-M   'P 1'
#
loop_
_entity.id
_entity.type
_entity.pdbx_description
1 polymer ?
#
loop_
_entity_poly.entity_id
_entity_poly.type
_entity_poly.pdbx_seq_one_letter_code
_entity_poly.pdbx_strand_id
1 'polypeptide(L)'
;MNTKNNQRTRLSKLLFKNALMDLLKEKGSVAKISVRELCDRAELNRSTFYAHYNEPNDLLMEIETELLEATEEHLKKIGQENDAGAHKYLLSFLRYIKENDKPFRTLL
;
A
#
# COMPACT_ATOMS: atom_id res chain seq x y z
N MET A 1 16.43 -8.02 -18.56
CA MET A 1 15.12 -7.43 -18.21
C MET A 1 15.15 -5.92 -18.39
N ASN A 2 14.09 -5.37 -18.92
CA ASN A 2 14.05 -3.95 -19.24
C ASN A 2 13.73 -3.09 -18.02
N THR A 3 14.70 -2.27 -17.58
CA THR A 3 14.57 -1.38 -16.42
C THR A 3 13.40 -0.39 -16.58
N LYS A 4 13.16 0.11 -17.79
CA LYS A 4 12.04 1.02 -18.08
C LYS A 4 10.69 0.36 -17.77
N ASN A 5 10.50 -0.91 -18.18
CA ASN A 5 9.26 -1.63 -17.91
C ASN A 5 9.05 -1.84 -16.42
N ASN A 6 10.12 -2.14 -15.67
CA ASN A 6 10.04 -2.28 -14.22
C ASN A 6 9.64 -0.98 -13.54
N GLN A 7 10.20 0.13 -13.98
CA GLN A 7 9.86 1.46 -13.45
C GLN A 7 8.42 1.84 -13.75
N ARG A 8 7.95 1.57 -14.98
CA ARG A 8 6.57 1.82 -15.38
C ARG A 8 5.60 0.98 -14.54
N THR A 9 5.93 -0.27 -14.32
CA THR A 9 5.12 -1.18 -13.51
C THR A 9 4.99 -0.66 -12.08
N ARG A 10 6.11 -0.25 -11.48
CA ARG A 10 6.11 0.30 -10.12
C ARG A 10 5.28 1.57 -10.03
N LEU A 11 5.43 2.46 -11.00
CA LEU A 11 4.68 3.71 -11.01
C LEU A 11 3.18 3.46 -11.17
N SER A 12 2.81 2.59 -12.12
CA SER A 12 1.40 2.24 -12.34
C SER A 12 0.77 1.68 -11.07
N LYS A 13 1.45 0.75 -10.42
CA LYS A 13 0.96 0.14 -9.18
C LYS A 13 0.82 1.17 -8.07
N LEU A 14 1.79 2.07 -7.93
CA LEU A 14 1.74 3.13 -6.94
C LEU A 14 0.55 4.06 -7.17
N LEU A 15 0.32 4.45 -8.42
CA LEU A 15 -0.81 5.32 -8.76
C LEU A 15 -2.15 4.65 -8.47
N PHE A 16 -2.28 3.36 -8.78
CA PHE A 16 -3.50 2.62 -8.45
C PHE A 16 -3.70 2.47 -6.94
N LYS A 17 -2.63 2.20 -6.20
CA LYS A 17 -2.71 2.09 -4.74
C LYS A 17 -3.16 3.40 -4.10
N ASN A 18 -2.60 4.52 -4.54
CA ASN A 18 -3.00 5.83 -4.03
C ASN A 18 -4.46 6.13 -4.38
N ALA A 19 -4.88 5.80 -5.61
CA ALA A 19 -6.26 5.99 -6.05
C ALA A 19 -7.22 5.16 -5.20
N LEU A 20 -6.87 3.89 -4.91
CA LEU A 20 -7.69 3.02 -4.09
C LEU A 20 -7.83 3.56 -2.67
N MET A 21 -6.75 4.02 -2.06
CA MET A 21 -6.80 4.56 -0.70
C MET A 21 -7.69 5.80 -0.63
N ASP A 22 -7.62 6.68 -1.62
CA ASP A 22 -8.50 7.85 -1.69
C ASP A 22 -9.96 7.45 -1.85
N LEU A 23 -10.25 6.50 -2.74
CA LEU A 23 -11.61 6.03 -2.97
C LEU A 23 -12.18 5.29 -1.75
N LEU A 24 -11.35 4.54 -1.03
CA LEU A 24 -11.77 3.87 0.20
C LEU A 24 -12.22 4.88 1.26
N LYS A 25 -11.54 6.01 1.36
CA LYS A 25 -11.93 7.08 2.28
C LYS A 25 -13.29 7.66 1.91
N GLU A 26 -13.55 7.83 0.62
CA GLU A 26 -14.82 8.40 0.15
C GLU A 26 -15.98 7.41 0.26
N LYS A 27 -15.74 6.15 -0.07
CA LYS A 27 -16.80 5.14 -0.20
C LYS A 27 -16.92 4.17 0.97
N GLY A 28 -15.85 4.01 1.73
CA GLY A 28 -15.85 3.17 2.93
C GLY A 28 -15.68 1.68 2.69
N SER A 29 -15.77 1.20 1.45
CA SER A 29 -15.65 -0.22 1.14
C SER A 29 -15.14 -0.44 -0.27
N VAL A 30 -14.24 -1.42 -0.43
CA VAL A 30 -13.71 -1.79 -1.76
C VAL A 30 -14.83 -2.34 -2.67
N ALA A 31 -15.86 -2.94 -2.09
CA ALA A 31 -17.00 -3.46 -2.85
C ALA A 31 -17.75 -2.37 -3.62
N LYS A 32 -17.62 -1.12 -3.19
CA LYS A 32 -18.26 0.03 -3.84
C LYS A 32 -17.38 0.70 -4.88
N ILE A 33 -16.18 0.19 -5.10
CA ILE A 33 -15.18 0.80 -5.99
C ILE A 33 -15.06 -0.02 -7.26
N SER A 34 -15.23 0.63 -8.42
CA SER A 34 -15.10 -0.02 -9.72
C SER A 34 -13.69 0.19 -10.30
N VAL A 35 -13.32 -0.68 -11.25
CA VAL A 35 -12.07 -0.52 -11.99
C VAL A 35 -12.06 0.81 -12.74
N ARG A 36 -13.22 1.22 -13.28
CA ARG A 36 -13.35 2.50 -13.97
C ARG A 36 -12.99 3.67 -13.06
N GLU A 37 -13.52 3.68 -11.84
CA GLU A 37 -13.22 4.74 -10.88
C GLU A 37 -11.74 4.79 -10.52
N LEU A 38 -11.13 3.61 -10.34
CA LEU A 38 -9.70 3.52 -10.07
C LEU A 38 -8.88 4.09 -11.22
N CYS A 39 -9.22 3.70 -12.44
CA CYS A 39 -8.51 4.16 -13.63
C CYS A 39 -8.68 5.67 -13.83
N ASP A 40 -9.89 6.18 -13.63
CA ASP A 40 -10.15 7.62 -13.75
C ASP A 40 -9.34 8.40 -12.71
N ARG A 41 -9.32 7.93 -11.47
CA ARG A 41 -8.58 8.60 -10.39
C ARG A 41 -7.07 8.52 -10.58
N ALA A 42 -6.57 7.38 -11.05
CA ALA A 42 -5.13 7.17 -11.29
C ALA A 42 -4.67 7.76 -12.62
N GLU A 43 -5.59 8.16 -13.47
CA GLU A 43 -5.31 8.64 -14.84
C GLU A 43 -4.57 7.59 -15.67
N LEU A 44 -5.01 6.33 -15.53
CA LEU A 44 -4.49 5.18 -16.28
C LEU A 44 -5.64 4.46 -16.96
N ASN A 45 -5.32 3.64 -17.97
CA ASN A 45 -6.35 2.91 -18.68
C ASN A 45 -6.60 1.52 -18.08
N ARG A 46 -7.72 0.88 -18.48
CA ARG A 46 -8.13 -0.42 -17.96
C ARG A 46 -7.13 -1.53 -18.30
N SER A 47 -6.51 -1.49 -19.48
CA SER A 47 -5.54 -2.51 -19.84
C SER A 47 -4.33 -2.49 -18.91
N THR A 48 -3.93 -1.32 -18.44
CA THR A 48 -2.86 -1.19 -17.46
C THR A 48 -3.27 -1.82 -16.12
N PHE A 49 -4.51 -1.61 -15.70
CA PHE A 49 -5.03 -2.25 -14.49
C PHE A 49 -5.01 -3.77 -14.60
N TYR A 50 -5.62 -4.29 -15.68
CA TYR A 50 -5.74 -5.74 -15.86
C TYR A 50 -4.42 -6.44 -16.16
N ALA A 51 -3.36 -5.69 -16.48
CA ALA A 51 -2.02 -6.25 -16.58
C ALA A 51 -1.50 -6.73 -15.22
N HIS A 52 -2.03 -6.19 -14.12
CA HIS A 52 -1.53 -6.49 -12.78
C HIS A 52 -2.58 -7.06 -11.82
N TYR A 53 -3.85 -6.74 -12.02
CA TYR A 53 -4.93 -7.12 -11.10
C TYR A 53 -6.15 -7.59 -11.88
N ASN A 54 -6.99 -8.40 -11.24
CA ASN A 54 -8.26 -8.84 -11.82
C ASN A 54 -9.42 -7.97 -11.36
N GLU A 55 -9.36 -7.52 -10.11
CA GLU A 55 -10.42 -6.70 -9.50
C GLU A 55 -9.82 -5.78 -8.42
N PRO A 56 -10.58 -4.76 -7.98
CA PRO A 56 -10.06 -3.84 -6.95
C PRO A 56 -9.65 -4.53 -5.66
N ASN A 57 -10.30 -5.62 -5.27
CA ASN A 57 -9.94 -6.33 -4.05
C ASN A 57 -8.52 -6.93 -4.11
N ASP A 58 -8.07 -7.33 -5.29
CA ASP A 58 -6.70 -7.83 -5.46
C ASP A 58 -5.68 -6.76 -5.09
N LEU A 59 -5.97 -5.53 -5.49
CA LEU A 59 -5.12 -4.38 -5.17
C LEU A 59 -5.12 -4.09 -3.67
N LEU A 60 -6.29 -4.19 -3.04
CA LEU A 60 -6.39 -4.00 -1.59
C LEU A 60 -5.59 -5.05 -0.84
N MET A 61 -5.67 -6.31 -1.26
CA MET A 61 -4.91 -7.39 -0.65
C MET A 61 -3.40 -7.18 -0.76
N GLU A 62 -2.95 -6.67 -1.88
CA GLU A 62 -1.53 -6.35 -2.06
C GLU A 62 -1.07 -5.26 -1.07
N ILE A 63 -1.87 -4.20 -0.91
CA ILE A 63 -1.58 -3.14 0.06
C ILE A 63 -1.52 -3.69 1.48
N GLU A 64 -2.50 -4.52 1.86
CA GLU A 64 -2.56 -5.11 3.19
C GLU A 64 -1.33 -6.00 3.46
N THR A 65 -0.95 -6.81 2.48
CA THR A 65 0.22 -7.69 2.59
C THR A 65 1.50 -6.87 2.79
N GLU A 66 1.67 -5.82 2.01
CA GLU A 66 2.84 -4.95 2.13
C GLU A 66 2.93 -4.27 3.50
N LEU A 67 1.80 -3.83 4.04
CA LEU A 67 1.76 -3.22 5.36
C LEU A 67 2.12 -4.22 6.46
N LEU A 68 1.59 -5.45 6.36
CA LEU A 68 1.91 -6.50 7.31
C LEU A 68 3.39 -6.88 7.29
N GLU A 69 3.96 -7.04 6.11
CA GLU A 69 5.38 -7.36 5.96
C GLU A 69 6.28 -6.27 6.55
N ALA A 70 5.96 -5.01 6.29
CA ALA A 70 6.72 -3.89 6.83
C ALA A 70 6.62 -3.84 8.35
N THR A 71 5.43 -4.09 8.90
CA THR A 71 5.19 -4.10 10.34
C THR A 71 5.97 -5.23 11.00
N GLU A 72 5.93 -6.44 10.43
CA GLU A 72 6.68 -7.58 10.95
C GLU A 72 8.18 -7.31 10.97
N GLU A 73 8.71 -6.69 9.93
CA GLU A 73 10.12 -6.35 9.85
C GLU A 73 10.52 -5.40 10.99
N HIS A 74 9.73 -4.38 11.26
CA HIS A 74 9.99 -3.44 12.36
C HIS A 74 9.96 -4.16 13.72
N LEU A 75 8.97 -5.04 13.92
CA LEU A 75 8.85 -5.79 15.16
C LEU A 75 10.02 -6.74 15.39
N LYS A 76 10.50 -7.38 14.33
CA LYS A 76 11.68 -8.25 14.41
C LYS A 76 12.92 -7.48 14.85
N LYS A 77 13.13 -6.29 14.28
CA LYS A 77 14.26 -5.44 14.64
C LYS A 77 14.21 -5.02 16.11
N ILE A 78 13.03 -4.67 16.61
CA ILE A 78 12.84 -4.33 18.01
C ILE A 78 13.20 -5.52 18.92
N GLY A 79 12.77 -6.73 18.55
CA GLY A 79 13.03 -7.93 19.32
C GLY A 79 14.48 -8.41 19.30
N GLN A 80 15.26 -7.98 18.33
CA GLN A 80 16.66 -8.41 18.15
C GLN A 80 17.69 -7.47 18.79
N GLU A 81 17.26 -6.28 19.19
CA GLU A 81 18.17 -5.26 19.71
C GLU A 81 18.20 -5.26 21.24
N ASN A 82 19.32 -4.78 21.80
CA ASN A 82 19.41 -4.54 23.23
C ASN A 82 18.56 -3.31 23.59
N ASP A 83 18.47 -2.97 24.90
CA ASP A 83 17.59 -1.90 25.37
C ASP A 83 17.75 -0.57 24.60
N ALA A 84 19.00 -0.16 24.34
CA ALA A 84 19.26 1.09 23.63
C ALA A 84 18.82 1.00 22.18
N GLY A 85 19.14 -0.12 21.53
CA GLY A 85 18.74 -0.36 20.14
C GLY A 85 17.25 -0.54 20.02
N ALA A 86 16.64 -1.26 20.97
CA ALA A 86 15.19 -1.46 20.98
C ALA A 86 14.45 -0.14 21.08
N HIS A 87 14.93 0.79 21.93
CA HIS A 87 14.33 2.12 22.05
C HIS A 87 14.36 2.87 20.71
N LYS A 88 15.51 2.82 20.03
CA LYS A 88 15.67 3.47 18.72
C LYS A 88 14.70 2.89 17.70
N TYR A 89 14.58 1.58 17.62
CA TYR A 89 13.68 0.92 16.68
C TYR A 89 12.20 1.15 17.04
N LEU A 90 11.89 1.22 18.33
CA LEU A 90 10.53 1.55 18.76
C LEU A 90 10.12 2.95 18.28
N LEU A 91 11.00 3.94 18.41
CA LEU A 91 10.74 5.29 17.92
C LEU A 91 10.57 5.30 16.40
N SER A 92 11.40 4.54 15.69
CA SER A 92 11.29 4.39 14.23
C SER A 92 9.97 3.77 13.83
N PHE A 93 9.52 2.73 14.56
CA PHE A 93 8.25 2.07 14.31
C PHE A 93 7.06 3.00 14.55
N LEU A 94 7.09 3.76 15.64
CA LEU A 94 6.04 4.73 15.93
C LEU A 94 5.98 5.83 14.87
N ARG A 95 7.14 6.26 14.37
CA ARG A 95 7.20 7.22 13.27
C ARG A 95 6.60 6.64 12.00
N TYR A 96 6.92 5.38 11.70
CA TYR A 96 6.37 4.67 10.55
C TYR A 96 4.84 4.62 10.61
N ILE A 97 4.28 4.29 11.76
CA ILE A 97 2.81 4.26 11.95
C ILE A 97 2.22 5.65 11.72
N LYS A 98 2.85 6.69 12.24
CA LYS A 98 2.37 8.07 12.09
C LYS A 98 2.38 8.51 10.63
N GLU A 99 3.45 8.19 9.90
CA GLU A 99 3.59 8.55 8.49
C GLU A 99 2.62 7.77 7.60
N ASN A 100 2.24 6.57 8.03
CA ASN A 100 1.32 5.69 7.29
C ASN A 100 -0.07 5.64 7.96
N ASP A 101 -0.43 6.64 8.71
CA ASP A 101 -1.68 6.73 9.43
C ASP A 101 -2.90 6.51 8.52
N LYS A 102 -2.90 7.11 7.34
CA LYS A 102 -3.99 6.98 6.38
C LYS A 102 -4.29 5.52 5.99
N PRO A 103 -3.29 4.70 5.56
CA PRO A 103 -3.55 3.30 5.27
C PRO A 103 -4.04 2.49 6.48
N PHE A 104 -3.42 2.66 7.64
CA PHE A 104 -3.82 1.92 8.84
C PHE A 104 -5.25 2.24 9.26
N ARG A 105 -5.65 3.49 9.25
CA ARG A 105 -7.02 3.91 9.58
C ARG A 105 -8.02 3.37 8.58
N THR A 106 -7.67 3.37 7.30
CA THR A 106 -8.59 2.95 6.24
C THR A 106 -8.80 1.45 6.23
N LEU A 107 -7.74 0.67 6.51
CA LEU A 107 -7.78 -0.79 6.46
C LEU A 107 -8.30 -1.43 7.75
N LEU A 108 -8.17 -0.75 8.86
CA LEU A 108 -8.66 -1.24 10.15
C LEU A 108 -10.11 -0.77 10.38
#